data_4b17798ce1d9785fae10de246a908b3a
#
_entry.id   4b17798ce1d9785fae10de246a908b3a
#
_cell.length_a   1.000
_cell.length_b   1.000
_cell.length_c   1.000
_cell.angle_alpha   90.00
_cell.angle_beta   90.00
_cell.angle_gamma   90.00
#
_symmetry.space_group_name_H-M   'P 1'
#
loop_
_entity.id
_entity.type
_entity.pdbx_description
1 polymer ?
#
loop_
_entity_poly.entity_id
_entity_poly.type
_entity_poly.pdbx_seq_one_letter_code
_entity_poly.pdbx_strand_id
1 'polypeptide(L)'
;MIDNKALYQRYPYIMNITISDTRNINRDDILKLYKANKWSAADKPDDLYQALMNSHTLLSAWSEESLVGLGNAISDGYLVVYYPHLLVHPDFQGQGIGQLLLEKMQQIYGHFHMQMLTADGKAVDFYKKNGFERAGKTEPMWIYKGNEH
;
A
#
# COMPACT_ATOMS: atom_id res chain seq x y z
N MET A 1 -4.76 10.82 16.96
CA MET A 1 -5.53 11.06 15.70
C MET A 1 -4.69 11.96 14.82
N ILE A 2 -4.30 11.53 13.64
CA ILE A 2 -3.55 12.40 12.71
C ILE A 2 -4.52 13.44 12.18
N ASP A 3 -4.16 14.71 12.31
CA ASP A 3 -4.95 15.79 11.73
C ASP A 3 -4.80 15.75 10.21
N ASN A 4 -5.79 15.22 9.52
CA ASN A 4 -5.79 15.13 8.07
C ASN A 4 -6.01 16.48 7.38
N LYS A 5 -6.22 17.58 8.14
CA LYS A 5 -6.54 18.88 7.59
C LYS A 5 -5.47 19.42 6.63
N ALA A 6 -4.18 19.27 7.01
CA ALA A 6 -3.08 19.68 6.15
C ALA A 6 -3.00 18.85 4.87
N LEU A 7 -3.32 17.56 4.96
CA LEU A 7 -3.35 16.64 3.82
C LEU A 7 -4.47 17.02 2.85
N TYR A 8 -5.67 17.30 3.36
CA TYR A 8 -6.80 17.75 2.54
C TYR A 8 -6.58 19.10 1.86
N GLN A 9 -5.85 20.02 2.53
CA GLN A 9 -5.47 21.28 1.90
C GLN A 9 -4.51 21.07 0.73
N ARG A 10 -3.57 20.14 0.87
CA ARG A 10 -2.58 19.82 -0.16
C ARG A 10 -3.17 19.01 -1.31
N TYR A 11 -4.12 18.15 -1.00
CA TYR A 11 -4.73 17.22 -1.95
C TYR A 11 -6.27 17.25 -1.81
N PRO A 12 -6.94 18.27 -2.36
CA PRO A 12 -8.39 18.41 -2.19
C PRO A 12 -9.20 17.23 -2.75
N TYR A 13 -8.64 16.48 -3.69
CA TYR A 13 -9.30 15.33 -4.30
C TYR A 13 -9.46 14.14 -3.36
N ILE A 14 -8.61 14.00 -2.33
CA ILE A 14 -8.73 12.89 -1.37
C ILE A 14 -9.94 13.01 -0.45
N MET A 15 -10.60 14.16 -0.40
CA MET A 15 -11.87 14.30 0.32
C MET A 15 -12.96 13.38 -0.22
N ASN A 16 -12.85 12.97 -1.49
CA ASN A 16 -13.78 12.05 -2.15
C ASN A 16 -13.28 10.60 -2.13
N ILE A 17 -12.18 10.33 -1.41
CA ILE A 17 -11.61 9.00 -1.30
C ILE A 17 -11.99 8.40 0.05
N THR A 18 -12.54 7.20 0.01
CA THR A 18 -12.85 6.40 1.19
C THR A 18 -11.80 5.34 1.39
N ILE A 19 -11.23 5.25 2.60
CA ILE A 19 -10.36 4.14 2.99
C ILE A 19 -11.18 3.13 3.78
N SER A 20 -11.04 1.86 3.43
CA SER A 20 -11.76 0.75 4.05
C SER A 20 -10.79 -0.37 4.42
N ASP A 21 -11.09 -1.07 5.51
CA ASP A 21 -10.43 -2.31 5.91
C ASP A 21 -11.27 -3.56 5.57
N THR A 22 -12.30 -3.40 4.76
CA THR A 22 -13.12 -4.51 4.30
C THR A 22 -12.30 -5.55 3.53
N ARG A 23 -12.57 -6.81 3.80
CA ARG A 23 -12.02 -7.91 2.99
C ARG A 23 -12.99 -8.39 1.91
N ASN A 24 -14.18 -7.79 1.85
CA ASN A 24 -15.15 -8.06 0.80
C ASN A 24 -14.87 -7.15 -0.41
N ILE A 25 -13.84 -7.51 -1.16
CA ILE A 25 -13.41 -6.81 -2.36
C ILE A 25 -13.56 -7.77 -3.55
N ASN A 26 -14.15 -7.29 -4.64
CA ASN A 26 -14.30 -8.09 -5.84
C ASN A 26 -12.92 -8.45 -6.41
N ARG A 27 -12.73 -9.74 -6.71
CA ARG A 27 -11.46 -10.27 -7.26
C ARG A 27 -11.07 -9.57 -8.56
N ASP A 28 -12.03 -9.32 -9.43
CA ASP A 28 -11.77 -8.67 -10.72
C ASP A 28 -11.32 -7.21 -10.57
N ASP A 29 -11.83 -6.50 -9.58
CA ASP A 29 -11.39 -5.13 -9.28
C ASP A 29 -9.94 -5.10 -8.78
N ILE A 30 -9.56 -6.04 -7.92
CA ILE A 30 -8.17 -6.23 -7.50
C ILE A 30 -7.28 -6.49 -8.72
N LEU A 31 -7.68 -7.44 -9.55
CA LEU A 31 -6.89 -7.83 -10.72
C LEU A 31 -6.71 -6.66 -11.70
N LYS A 32 -7.76 -5.88 -11.94
CA LYS A 32 -7.69 -4.67 -12.78
C LYS A 32 -6.70 -3.66 -12.23
N LEU A 33 -6.70 -3.41 -10.92
CA LEU A 33 -5.78 -2.48 -10.27
C LEU A 33 -4.33 -2.91 -10.44
N TYR A 34 -4.02 -4.19 -10.23
CA TYR A 34 -2.67 -4.73 -10.39
C TYR A 34 -2.21 -4.71 -11.86
N LYS A 35 -3.09 -5.07 -12.80
CA LYS A 35 -2.80 -4.99 -14.24
C LYS A 35 -2.56 -3.55 -14.71
N ALA A 36 -3.34 -2.59 -14.20
CA ALA A 36 -3.14 -1.18 -14.53
C ALA A 36 -1.75 -0.67 -14.11
N ASN A 37 -1.20 -1.21 -13.02
CA ASN A 37 0.14 -0.92 -12.54
C ASN A 37 1.22 -1.81 -13.17
N LYS A 38 0.85 -2.77 -14.00
CA LYS A 38 1.76 -3.72 -14.66
C LYS A 38 2.57 -4.58 -13.67
N TRP A 39 1.95 -4.93 -12.55
CA TRP A 39 2.59 -5.78 -11.53
C TRP A 39 2.40 -7.26 -11.84
N SER A 40 3.49 -8.02 -11.83
CA SER A 40 3.50 -9.45 -12.21
C SER A 40 2.68 -10.34 -11.28
N ALA A 41 2.35 -9.89 -10.07
CA ALA A 41 1.42 -10.60 -9.20
C ALA A 41 0.04 -10.82 -9.87
N ALA A 42 -0.33 -9.98 -10.83
CA ALA A 42 -1.54 -10.14 -11.63
C ALA A 42 -1.54 -11.41 -12.51
N ASP A 43 -0.36 -11.99 -12.77
CA ASP A 43 -0.22 -13.23 -13.53
C ASP A 43 -0.60 -14.47 -12.69
N LYS A 44 -0.78 -14.30 -11.38
CA LYS A 44 -1.22 -15.34 -10.44
C LYS A 44 -2.47 -14.86 -9.69
N PRO A 45 -3.61 -14.71 -10.36
CA PRO A 45 -4.78 -14.02 -9.79
C PRO A 45 -5.36 -14.70 -8.56
N ASP A 46 -5.36 -16.04 -8.50
CA ASP A 46 -5.87 -16.77 -7.35
C ASP A 46 -4.95 -16.63 -6.14
N ASP A 47 -3.64 -16.75 -6.32
CA ASP A 47 -2.66 -16.57 -5.27
C ASP A 47 -2.66 -15.13 -4.76
N LEU A 48 -2.76 -14.14 -5.66
CA LEU A 48 -2.86 -12.74 -5.31
C LEU A 48 -4.08 -12.48 -4.41
N TYR A 49 -5.24 -12.97 -4.81
CA TYR A 49 -6.46 -12.81 -4.02
C TYR A 49 -6.31 -13.42 -2.63
N GLN A 50 -5.82 -14.67 -2.55
CA GLN A 50 -5.60 -15.35 -1.27
C GLN A 50 -4.56 -14.65 -0.41
N ALA A 51 -3.48 -14.16 -0.99
CA ALA A 51 -2.45 -13.41 -0.28
C ALA A 51 -3.02 -12.15 0.37
N LEU A 52 -3.84 -11.40 -0.36
CA LEU A 52 -4.47 -10.18 0.16
C LEU A 52 -5.49 -10.50 1.26
N MET A 53 -6.33 -11.51 1.04
CA MET A 53 -7.35 -11.92 2.03
C MET A 53 -6.73 -12.46 3.33
N ASN A 54 -5.53 -13.03 3.27
CA ASN A 54 -4.81 -13.56 4.43
C ASN A 54 -3.77 -12.59 5.01
N SER A 55 -3.68 -11.37 4.51
CA SER A 55 -2.80 -10.34 5.07
C SER A 55 -3.22 -9.97 6.49
N HIS A 56 -2.28 -9.57 7.33
CA HIS A 56 -2.57 -9.09 8.68
C HIS A 56 -3.47 -7.84 8.64
N THR A 57 -3.15 -6.91 7.76
CA THR A 57 -4.01 -5.77 7.42
C THR A 57 -4.14 -5.65 5.92
N LEU A 58 -5.35 -5.39 5.46
CA LEU A 58 -5.66 -5.03 4.08
C LEU A 58 -6.41 -3.71 4.11
N LEU A 59 -5.87 -2.69 3.44
CA LEU A 59 -6.54 -1.39 3.26
C LEU A 59 -6.82 -1.16 1.78
N SER A 60 -7.99 -0.63 1.49
CA SER A 60 -8.43 -0.28 0.14
C SER A 60 -8.87 1.17 0.09
N ALA A 61 -8.59 1.82 -1.03
CA ALA A 61 -8.99 3.19 -1.33
C ALA A 61 -10.01 3.18 -2.45
N TRP A 62 -11.10 3.88 -2.26
CA TRP A 62 -12.25 3.91 -3.16
C TRP A 62 -12.58 5.33 -3.58
N SER A 63 -12.80 5.51 -4.87
CA SER A 63 -13.44 6.69 -5.44
C SER A 63 -14.84 6.27 -5.87
N GLU A 64 -15.84 6.67 -5.10
CA GLU A 64 -17.19 6.13 -5.20
C GLU A 64 -17.18 4.59 -5.08
N GLU A 65 -17.57 3.88 -6.12
CA GLU A 65 -17.60 2.41 -6.16
C GLU A 65 -16.35 1.80 -6.83
N SER A 66 -15.38 2.64 -7.25
CA SER A 66 -14.18 2.20 -7.95
C SER A 66 -13.01 1.99 -6.98
N LEU A 67 -12.38 0.82 -7.03
CA LEU A 67 -11.16 0.53 -6.31
C LEU A 67 -9.99 1.26 -6.99
N VAL A 68 -9.41 2.24 -6.30
CA VAL A 68 -8.35 3.09 -6.87
C VAL A 68 -7.00 2.94 -6.17
N GLY A 69 -6.96 2.27 -5.05
CA GLY A 69 -5.72 2.00 -4.32
C GLY A 69 -5.85 0.85 -3.35
N LEU A 70 -4.71 0.29 -2.95
CA LEU A 70 -4.67 -0.84 -2.05
C LEU A 70 -3.31 -0.89 -1.36
N GLY A 71 -3.30 -1.28 -0.11
CA GLY A 71 -2.10 -1.59 0.64
C GLY A 71 -2.34 -2.77 1.56
N ASN A 72 -1.31 -3.62 1.73
CA ASN A 72 -1.39 -4.72 2.65
C ASN A 72 -0.18 -4.80 3.57
N ALA A 73 -0.33 -5.50 4.67
CA ALA A 73 0.71 -5.69 5.67
C ALA A 73 0.77 -7.15 6.12
N ILE A 74 1.98 -7.65 6.29
CA ILE A 74 2.27 -8.94 6.91
C ILE A 74 2.95 -8.66 8.25
N SER A 75 2.45 -9.24 9.33
CA SER A 75 2.94 -8.92 10.67
C SER A 75 2.75 -10.07 11.65
N ASP A 76 3.64 -10.13 12.66
CA ASP A 76 3.42 -10.96 13.85
C ASP A 76 2.37 -10.34 14.82
N GLY A 77 1.93 -9.12 14.55
CA GLY A 77 0.95 -8.41 15.37
C GLY A 77 1.52 -7.68 16.58
N TYR A 78 2.83 -7.75 16.84
CA TYR A 78 3.46 -7.24 18.04
C TYR A 78 4.75 -6.44 17.79
N LEU A 79 5.67 -6.96 16.99
CA LEU A 79 7.03 -6.44 16.93
C LEU A 79 7.41 -5.90 15.55
N VAL A 80 7.07 -6.62 14.49
CA VAL A 80 7.49 -6.30 13.14
C VAL A 80 6.33 -6.29 12.16
N VAL A 81 6.44 -5.44 11.14
CA VAL A 81 5.50 -5.39 10.00
C VAL A 81 6.28 -5.22 8.72
N TYR A 82 5.85 -5.94 7.70
CA TYR A 82 6.33 -5.78 6.32
C TYR A 82 5.17 -5.36 5.43
N TYR A 83 5.43 -4.36 4.58
CA TYR A 83 4.46 -3.87 3.59
C TYR A 83 4.82 -4.39 2.20
N PRO A 84 4.20 -5.51 1.74
CA PRO A 84 4.52 -6.07 0.42
C PRO A 84 4.05 -5.19 -0.73
N HIS A 85 2.85 -4.63 -0.61
CA HIS A 85 2.20 -3.89 -1.67
C HIS A 85 1.60 -2.58 -1.14
N LEU A 86 1.85 -1.52 -1.87
CA LEU A 86 1.16 -0.24 -1.78
C LEU A 86 1.06 0.29 -3.21
N LEU A 87 -0.14 0.33 -3.76
CA LEU A 87 -0.34 0.73 -5.15
C LEU A 87 -1.58 1.59 -5.31
N VAL A 88 -1.51 2.50 -6.26
CA VAL A 88 -2.61 3.41 -6.64
C VAL A 88 -2.78 3.30 -8.15
N HIS A 89 -4.04 3.27 -8.60
CA HIS A 89 -4.35 3.26 -10.03
C HIS A 89 -3.66 4.44 -10.73
N PRO A 90 -3.00 4.24 -11.90
CA PRO A 90 -2.24 5.29 -12.57
C PRO A 90 -3.00 6.61 -12.77
N ASP A 91 -4.29 6.56 -13.08
CA ASP A 91 -5.13 7.74 -13.28
C ASP A 91 -5.40 8.54 -12.00
N PHE A 92 -5.10 7.95 -10.84
CA PHE A 92 -5.32 8.54 -9.51
C PHE A 92 -4.02 8.84 -8.75
N GLN A 93 -2.86 8.57 -9.35
CA GLN A 93 -1.57 8.86 -8.75
C GLN A 93 -1.32 10.37 -8.63
N GLY A 94 -0.48 10.77 -7.68
CA GLY A 94 -0.14 12.18 -7.47
C GLY A 94 -1.20 12.99 -6.71
N GLN A 95 -2.25 12.35 -6.20
CA GLN A 95 -3.37 12.99 -5.51
C GLN A 95 -3.39 12.74 -4.00
N GLY A 96 -2.34 12.10 -3.44
CA GLY A 96 -2.21 11.84 -2.01
C GLY A 96 -2.84 10.54 -1.51
N ILE A 97 -3.36 9.68 -2.38
CA ILE A 97 -4.00 8.42 -1.98
C ILE A 97 -3.00 7.47 -1.32
N GLY A 98 -1.82 7.32 -1.92
CA GLY A 98 -0.75 6.48 -1.34
C GLY A 98 -0.33 6.95 0.05
N GLN A 99 -0.21 8.26 0.25
CA GLN A 99 0.06 8.85 1.55
C GLN A 99 -1.06 8.58 2.56
N LEU A 100 -2.31 8.70 2.13
CA LEU A 100 -3.46 8.42 2.99
C LEU A 100 -3.51 6.95 3.45
N LEU A 101 -3.25 6.01 2.53
CA LEU A 101 -3.11 4.58 2.86
C LEU A 101 -1.99 4.35 3.88
N LEU A 102 -0.82 4.95 3.64
CA LEU A 102 0.34 4.79 4.52
C LEU A 102 0.09 5.39 5.91
N GLU A 103 -0.58 6.54 6.00
CA GLU A 103 -0.96 7.14 7.28
C GLU A 103 -1.91 6.23 8.07
N LYS A 104 -2.85 5.57 7.40
CA LYS A 104 -3.72 4.58 8.04
C LYS A 104 -2.92 3.38 8.55
N MET A 105 -1.91 2.91 7.81
CA MET A 105 -0.99 1.88 8.29
C MET A 105 -0.21 2.35 9.53
N GLN A 106 0.23 3.61 9.57
CA GLN A 106 0.94 4.17 10.73
C GLN A 106 0.04 4.27 11.98
N GLN A 107 -1.25 4.46 11.83
CA GLN A 107 -2.19 4.39 12.97
C GLN A 107 -2.22 2.99 13.59
N ILE A 108 -2.00 1.95 12.80
CA ILE A 108 -2.00 0.54 13.26
C ILE A 108 -0.61 0.14 13.78
N TYR A 109 0.45 0.45 13.04
CA TYR A 109 1.79 -0.10 13.24
C TYR A 109 2.84 0.91 13.70
N GLY A 110 2.49 2.18 13.85
CA GLY A 110 3.46 3.24 14.15
C GLY A 110 4.26 3.05 15.45
N HIS A 111 3.77 2.23 16.37
CA HIS A 111 4.44 1.90 17.64
C HIS A 111 5.28 0.62 17.56
N PHE A 112 5.30 -0.09 16.44
CA PHE A 112 6.06 -1.33 16.30
C PHE A 112 7.57 -1.05 16.31
N HIS A 113 8.33 -2.03 16.80
CA HIS A 113 9.80 -1.95 16.82
C HIS A 113 10.39 -1.77 15.43
N MET A 114 9.84 -2.43 14.43
CA MET A 114 10.35 -2.36 13.06
C MET A 114 9.21 -2.41 12.04
N GLN A 115 9.27 -1.49 11.08
CA GLN A 115 8.45 -1.48 9.90
C GLN A 115 9.38 -1.56 8.69
N MET A 116 9.13 -2.49 7.78
CA MET A 116 9.98 -2.71 6.60
C MET A 116 9.18 -2.68 5.31
N LEU A 117 9.82 -2.22 4.27
CA LEU A 117 9.38 -2.33 2.89
C LEU A 117 10.60 -2.30 1.97
N THR A 118 10.39 -2.69 0.73
CA THR A 118 11.35 -2.43 -0.35
C THR A 118 10.78 -1.33 -1.25
N ALA A 119 11.56 -0.31 -1.53
CA ALA A 119 11.15 0.82 -2.35
C ALA A 119 11.89 0.77 -3.69
N ASP A 120 11.13 0.82 -4.79
CA ASP A 120 11.66 0.81 -6.14
C ASP A 120 11.74 2.23 -6.70
N GLY A 121 12.92 2.59 -7.25
CA GLY A 121 13.13 3.80 -8.01
C GLY A 121 12.59 5.07 -7.35
N LYS A 122 11.59 5.67 -7.98
CA LYS A 122 10.97 6.94 -7.54
C LYS A 122 10.20 6.83 -6.23
N ALA A 123 9.83 5.62 -5.81
CA ALA A 123 9.12 5.41 -4.55
C ALA A 123 10.00 5.69 -3.32
N VAL A 124 11.32 5.63 -3.45
CA VAL A 124 12.26 5.93 -2.36
C VAL A 124 11.99 7.31 -1.75
N ASP A 125 11.85 8.34 -2.57
CA ASP A 125 11.60 9.70 -2.08
C ASP A 125 10.24 9.83 -1.39
N PHE A 126 9.22 9.15 -1.91
CA PHE A 126 7.90 9.10 -1.30
C PHE A 126 7.97 8.52 0.12
N TYR A 127 8.67 7.39 0.30
CA TYR A 127 8.80 6.78 1.61
C TYR A 127 9.67 7.59 2.57
N LYS A 128 10.75 8.22 2.10
CA LYS A 128 11.55 9.14 2.92
C LYS A 128 10.72 10.30 3.47
N LYS A 129 9.85 10.89 2.66
CA LYS A 129 8.93 11.95 3.09
C LYS A 129 7.93 11.49 4.14
N ASN A 130 7.67 10.19 4.21
CA ASN A 130 6.75 9.58 5.16
C ASN A 130 7.44 8.89 6.34
N GLY A 131 8.69 9.26 6.63
CA GLY A 131 9.41 8.84 7.84
C GLY A 131 10.22 7.56 7.71
N PHE A 132 10.26 6.95 6.54
CA PHE A 132 11.13 5.81 6.28
C PHE A 132 12.55 6.29 5.94
N GLU A 133 13.53 5.48 6.27
CA GLU A 133 14.94 5.71 5.94
C GLU A 133 15.57 4.41 5.46
N ARG A 134 16.73 4.51 4.82
CA ARG A 134 17.50 3.31 4.48
C ARG A 134 17.83 2.54 5.74
N ALA A 135 17.75 1.21 5.68
CA ALA A 135 17.98 0.33 6.82
C ALA A 135 19.48 0.18 7.15
N GLY A 136 20.14 1.31 7.41
CA GLY A 136 21.57 1.35 7.74
C GLY A 136 22.43 0.77 6.63
N LYS A 137 23.27 -0.23 6.99
CA LYS A 137 24.15 -0.95 6.05
C LYS A 137 23.56 -2.27 5.57
N THR A 138 22.30 -2.56 5.89
CA THR A 138 21.64 -3.79 5.45
C THR A 138 21.25 -3.71 3.99
N GLU A 139 21.18 -4.87 3.33
CA GLU A 139 20.76 -4.99 1.95
C GLU A 139 19.50 -5.83 1.86
N PRO A 140 18.49 -5.44 1.08
CA PRO A 140 17.37 -6.31 0.79
C PRO A 140 17.87 -7.51 -0.02
N MET A 141 17.43 -8.70 0.36
CA MET A 141 17.77 -9.94 -0.35
C MET A 141 16.50 -10.73 -0.58
N TRP A 142 16.37 -11.31 -1.76
CA TRP A 142 15.18 -12.06 -2.15
C TRP A 142 15.48 -13.30 -2.97
N ILE A 143 14.51 -14.19 -3.01
CA ILE A 143 14.32 -15.17 -4.08
C ILE A 143 13.02 -14.75 -4.77
N TYR A 144 13.10 -14.29 -6.00
CA TYR A 144 11.99 -13.62 -6.69
C TYR A 144 11.57 -14.40 -7.94
N LYS A 145 10.26 -14.60 -8.10
CA LYS A 145 9.66 -15.31 -9.23
C LYS A 145 8.90 -14.37 -10.20
N GLY A 146 8.91 -13.08 -9.94
CA GLY A 146 8.32 -12.08 -10.81
C GLY A 146 9.28 -11.62 -11.91
N ASN A 147 8.91 -10.59 -12.66
CA ASN A 147 9.65 -10.11 -13.83
C ASN A 147 9.65 -8.59 -14.02
N GLU A 148 9.13 -7.81 -13.08
CA GLU A 148 9.05 -6.35 -13.20
C GLU A 148 10.28 -5.59 -12.68
N HIS A 149 11.30 -6.27 -12.21
CA HIS A 149 12.55 -5.68 -11.67
C HIS A 149 13.79 -6.18 -12.38
#